data_f402a0a374e6381107229a9736c21038
#
_entry.id   f402a0a374e6381107229a9736c21038
#
_cell.length_a   1.000
_cell.length_b   1.000
_cell.length_c   1.000
_cell.angle_alpha   90.00
_cell.angle_beta   90.00
_cell.angle_gamma   90.00
#
_symmetry.space_group_name_H-M   'P 1'
#
loop_
_entity.id
_entity.type
_entity.pdbx_description
1 polymer ?
#
loop_
_entity_poly.entity_id
_entity_poly.type
_entity_poly.pdbx_seq_one_letter_code
_entity_poly.pdbx_strand_id
1 'polypeptide(L)'
;MKKHVQTDSEWQEEMSQKIIDEIQCELYLDMPFMKLALSALSPKVNEQLYSMATDGTYIYYNPIRLIDIFKKNGMYLNRAYLHSVLHCLFFHLWTKGERDEFLWNTACDIMVEYTIDTMEKKSTKRILSYIRKTTYERLKKEHIVIAPGALYAWLYKQYAEIEAEEITDIDDTANTKDKNELALLAREFYTDDHALWPEEKNDNAMPLSSSEAKKQWQKISRQTRMEKKHSKDSESCLLYTSPSPR
;
A
#
# COMPACT_ATOMS: atom_id res chain seq x y z
N MET A 1 45.33 5.00 17.55
CA MET A 1 44.06 4.54 16.99
C MET A 1 43.83 5.27 15.67
N LYS A 2 43.74 4.56 14.53
CA LYS A 2 43.35 5.18 13.25
C LYS A 2 41.88 5.55 13.38
N LYS A 3 41.55 6.85 13.18
CA LYS A 3 40.15 7.27 13.07
C LYS A 3 39.52 6.54 11.87
N HIS A 4 38.46 5.80 12.12
CA HIS A 4 37.61 5.25 11.03
C HIS A 4 37.00 6.45 10.30
N VAL A 5 37.23 6.52 8.99
CA VAL A 5 36.58 7.52 8.13
C VAL A 5 35.35 6.80 7.54
N GLN A 6 34.18 7.32 7.85
CA GLN A 6 32.90 6.79 7.36
C GLN A 6 32.89 6.82 5.84
N THR A 7 32.52 5.71 5.21
CA THR A 7 32.31 5.63 3.76
C THR A 7 30.96 6.23 3.38
N ASP A 8 30.78 6.58 2.12
CA ASP A 8 29.49 7.08 1.61
C ASP A 8 28.35 6.07 1.81
N SER A 9 28.62 4.77 1.67
CA SER A 9 27.65 3.69 1.90
C SER A 9 27.24 3.61 3.38
N GLU A 10 28.19 3.63 4.29
CA GLU A 10 27.92 3.63 5.73
C GLU A 10 27.12 4.87 6.16
N TRP A 11 27.43 6.03 5.59
CA TRP A 11 26.66 7.25 5.81
C TRP A 11 25.22 7.14 5.29
N GLN A 12 25.04 6.58 4.08
CA GLN A 12 23.72 6.38 3.49
C GLN A 12 22.86 5.43 4.31
N GLU A 13 23.43 4.32 4.79
CA GLU A 13 22.73 3.38 5.67
C GLU A 13 22.32 4.04 6.99
N GLU A 14 23.25 4.72 7.67
CA GLU A 14 22.97 5.41 8.94
C GLU A 14 21.90 6.49 8.77
N MET A 15 21.98 7.28 7.69
CA MET A 15 21.01 8.33 7.41
C MET A 15 19.64 7.75 7.07
N SER A 16 19.60 6.67 6.30
CA SER A 16 18.34 5.99 5.95
C SER A 16 17.65 5.42 7.17
N GLN A 17 18.40 4.82 8.10
CA GLN A 17 17.84 4.33 9.35
C GLN A 17 17.22 5.46 10.18
N LYS A 18 17.91 6.60 10.30
CA LYS A 18 17.37 7.77 10.99
C LYS A 18 16.09 8.30 10.35
N ILE A 19 16.02 8.31 9.03
CA ILE A 19 14.81 8.71 8.30
C ILE A 19 13.65 7.74 8.57
N ILE A 20 13.90 6.44 8.58
CA ILE A 20 12.87 5.45 8.88
C ILE A 20 12.39 5.57 10.33
N ASP A 21 13.29 5.78 11.28
CA ASP A 21 12.96 6.00 12.67
C ASP A 21 12.08 7.26 12.84
N GLU A 22 12.40 8.33 12.12
CA GLU A 22 11.60 9.57 12.10
C GLU A 22 10.21 9.34 11.52
N ILE A 23 10.10 8.63 10.39
CA ILE A 23 8.82 8.25 9.76
C ILE A 23 7.95 7.48 10.77
N GLN A 24 8.53 6.46 11.43
CA GLN A 24 7.81 5.67 12.43
C GLN A 24 7.36 6.52 13.62
N CYS A 25 8.23 7.43 14.08
CA CYS A 25 7.93 8.34 15.18
C CYS A 25 6.78 9.29 14.84
N GLU A 26 6.81 9.97 13.69
CA GLU A 26 5.74 10.86 13.24
C GLU A 26 4.40 10.14 13.07
N LEU A 27 4.41 8.96 12.46
CA LEU A 27 3.22 8.14 12.29
C LEU A 27 2.68 7.65 13.64
N TYR A 28 3.55 7.25 14.56
CA TYR A 28 3.17 6.82 15.90
C TYR A 28 2.53 7.96 16.71
N LEU A 29 3.10 9.15 16.65
CA LEU A 29 2.56 10.33 17.36
C LEU A 29 1.16 10.70 16.85
N ASP A 30 0.92 10.55 15.56
CA ASP A 30 -0.37 10.86 14.92
C ASP A 30 -1.40 9.70 15.04
N MET A 31 -0.92 8.45 15.14
CA MET A 31 -1.73 7.24 15.19
C MET A 31 -1.22 6.23 16.24
N PRO A 32 -1.28 6.54 17.56
CA PRO A 32 -0.74 5.67 18.61
C PRO A 32 -1.31 4.25 18.61
N PHE A 33 -2.56 4.08 18.19
CA PHE A 33 -3.23 2.77 18.08
C PHE A 33 -2.60 1.85 17.02
N MET A 34 -1.77 2.39 16.13
CA MET A 34 -1.07 1.61 15.10
C MET A 34 0.35 1.21 15.50
N LYS A 35 0.78 1.47 16.73
CA LYS A 35 2.16 1.23 17.20
C LYS A 35 2.70 -0.14 16.79
N LEU A 36 1.95 -1.21 17.04
CA LEU A 36 2.40 -2.57 16.72
C LEU A 36 2.53 -2.80 15.21
N ALA A 37 1.63 -2.26 14.41
CA ALA A 37 1.69 -2.38 12.96
C ALA A 37 2.86 -1.57 12.37
N LEU A 38 3.06 -0.35 12.85
CA LEU A 38 4.14 0.54 12.40
C LEU A 38 5.55 0.01 12.72
N SER A 39 5.70 -0.78 13.79
CA SER A 39 6.99 -1.37 14.18
C SER A 39 7.18 -2.82 13.69
N ALA A 40 6.25 -3.36 12.91
CA ALA A 40 6.27 -4.78 12.55
C ALA A 40 7.21 -5.13 11.38
N LEU A 41 7.50 -4.16 10.51
CA LEU A 41 8.38 -4.36 9.36
C LEU A 41 9.81 -3.93 9.72
N SER A 42 10.77 -4.83 9.47
CA SER A 42 12.19 -4.53 9.66
C SER A 42 12.77 -3.85 8.40
N PRO A 43 13.49 -2.73 8.52
CA PRO A 43 14.10 -2.07 7.37
C PRO A 43 15.15 -2.94 6.68
N LYS A 44 15.17 -2.93 5.35
CA LYS A 44 16.15 -3.66 4.55
C LYS A 44 16.48 -2.92 3.25
N VAL A 45 17.77 -2.78 2.96
CA VAL A 45 18.24 -2.11 1.74
C VAL A 45 17.96 -2.96 0.50
N ASN A 46 17.45 -2.31 -0.55
CA ASN A 46 17.37 -2.84 -1.90
C ASN A 46 17.57 -1.68 -2.90
N GLU A 47 18.76 -1.59 -3.47
CA GLU A 47 19.16 -0.49 -4.37
C GLU A 47 18.42 -0.49 -5.72
N GLN A 48 17.77 -1.59 -6.09
CA GLN A 48 17.05 -1.71 -7.36
C GLN A 48 15.66 -1.06 -7.31
N LEU A 49 15.12 -0.82 -6.11
CA LEU A 49 13.78 -0.26 -5.96
C LEU A 49 13.71 1.22 -6.33
N TYR A 50 12.62 1.59 -6.95
CA TYR A 50 12.29 2.99 -7.18
C TYR A 50 11.52 3.62 -6.00
N SER A 51 10.65 2.86 -5.38
CA SER A 51 9.84 3.22 -4.20
C SER A 51 10.10 2.24 -3.05
N MET A 52 9.31 2.30 -1.99
CA MET A 52 9.31 1.27 -0.96
C MET A 52 8.61 0.01 -1.46
N ALA A 53 8.94 -1.15 -0.87
CA ALA A 53 8.28 -2.43 -1.12
C ALA A 53 8.24 -3.26 0.17
N THR A 54 7.32 -4.22 0.27
CA THR A 54 7.28 -5.14 1.41
C THR A 54 6.95 -6.56 0.98
N ASP A 55 7.53 -7.54 1.69
CA ASP A 55 7.18 -8.96 1.63
C ASP A 55 6.34 -9.43 2.84
N GLY A 56 5.96 -8.49 3.70
CA GLY A 56 5.26 -8.73 4.95
C GLY A 56 6.17 -8.98 6.17
N THR A 57 7.48 -9.05 5.98
CA THR A 57 8.49 -9.17 7.04
C THR A 57 9.42 -7.96 7.07
N TYR A 58 9.83 -7.53 5.90
CA TYR A 58 10.73 -6.40 5.72
C TYR A 58 10.03 -5.25 4.97
N ILE A 59 10.47 -4.04 5.26
CA ILE A 59 10.25 -2.87 4.42
C ILE A 59 11.53 -2.60 3.64
N TYR A 60 11.48 -2.76 2.34
CA TYR A 60 12.63 -2.57 1.46
C TYR A 60 12.65 -1.15 0.92
N TYR A 61 13.84 -0.59 0.78
CA TYR A 61 14.03 0.76 0.27
C TYR A 61 15.39 0.93 -0.41
N ASN A 62 15.47 1.91 -1.30
CA ASN A 62 16.74 2.37 -1.87
C ASN A 62 17.25 3.57 -1.06
N PRO A 63 18.44 3.50 -0.42
CA PRO A 63 18.95 4.55 0.46
C PRO A 63 19.07 5.92 -0.21
N ILE A 64 19.59 5.96 -1.44
CA ILE A 64 19.81 7.20 -2.18
C ILE A 64 18.46 7.88 -2.45
N ARG A 65 17.47 7.11 -2.93
CA ARG A 65 16.14 7.64 -3.22
C ARG A 65 15.39 8.07 -1.96
N LEU A 66 15.50 7.28 -0.89
CA LEU A 66 14.89 7.61 0.40
C LEU A 66 15.37 8.99 0.89
N ILE A 67 16.70 9.20 0.88
CA ILE A 67 17.32 10.46 1.30
C ILE A 67 16.90 11.62 0.38
N ASP A 68 16.84 11.40 -0.93
CA ASP A 68 16.45 12.43 -1.90
C ASP A 68 14.98 12.83 -1.76
N ILE A 69 14.08 11.87 -1.52
CA ILE A 69 12.67 12.15 -1.28
C ILE A 69 12.49 12.89 0.04
N PHE A 70 13.20 12.45 1.11
CA PHE A 70 13.14 13.08 2.42
C PHE A 70 13.53 14.56 2.37
N LYS A 71 14.60 14.89 1.65
CA LYS A 71 15.05 16.27 1.45
C LYS A 71 14.01 17.15 0.73
N LYS A 72 13.21 16.55 -0.16
CA LYS A 72 12.18 17.27 -0.92
C LYS A 72 10.90 17.42 -0.12
N ASN A 73 10.42 16.34 0.43
CA ASN A 73 9.20 16.29 1.24
C ASN A 73 9.08 14.96 1.99
N GLY A 74 9.42 14.92 3.27
CA GLY A 74 9.34 13.74 4.13
C GLY A 74 7.94 13.14 4.24
N MET A 75 6.88 13.95 4.12
CA MET A 75 5.49 13.45 4.20
C MET A 75 5.15 12.40 3.13
N TYR A 76 5.82 12.41 1.98
CA TYR A 76 5.67 11.33 1.00
C TYR A 76 6.15 10.00 1.53
N LEU A 77 7.24 10.00 2.30
CA LEU A 77 7.79 8.78 2.90
C LEU A 77 6.90 8.26 4.02
N ASN A 78 6.33 9.14 4.84
CA ASN A 78 5.34 8.76 5.85
C ASN A 78 4.17 8.03 5.19
N ARG A 79 3.68 8.59 4.08
CA ARG A 79 2.58 8.01 3.34
C ARG A 79 2.95 6.67 2.71
N ALA A 80 4.11 6.57 2.05
CA ALA A 80 4.58 5.33 1.43
C ALA A 80 4.80 4.22 2.48
N TYR A 81 5.40 4.55 3.61
CA TYR A 81 5.58 3.61 4.71
C TYR A 81 4.25 3.11 5.26
N LEU A 82 3.32 4.03 5.57
CA LEU A 82 1.99 3.66 6.05
C LEU A 82 1.23 2.83 5.02
N HIS A 83 1.35 3.14 3.73
CA HIS A 83 0.75 2.42 2.63
C HIS A 83 1.17 0.94 2.64
N SER A 84 2.47 0.66 2.68
CA SER A 84 3.00 -0.72 2.76
C SER A 84 2.54 -1.45 4.05
N VAL A 85 2.51 -0.75 5.19
CA VAL A 85 1.99 -1.31 6.46
C VAL A 85 0.50 -1.67 6.34
N LEU A 86 -0.31 -0.84 5.68
CA LEU A 86 -1.74 -1.10 5.49
C LEU A 86 -1.99 -2.28 4.54
N HIS A 87 -1.16 -2.48 3.51
CA HIS A 87 -1.24 -3.68 2.69
C HIS A 87 -1.09 -4.96 3.52
N CYS A 88 -0.13 -4.98 4.44
CA CYS A 88 0.05 -6.11 5.36
C CYS A 88 -1.13 -6.25 6.33
N LEU A 89 -1.61 -5.14 6.88
CA LEU A 89 -2.71 -5.11 7.85
C LEU A 89 -4.04 -5.59 7.26
N PHE A 90 -4.26 -5.34 5.97
CA PHE A 90 -5.43 -5.77 5.21
C PHE A 90 -5.24 -7.11 4.50
N PHE A 91 -4.08 -7.73 4.63
CA PHE A 91 -3.74 -9.03 4.04
C PHE A 91 -3.68 -9.05 2.51
N HIS A 92 -3.47 -7.93 1.84
CA HIS A 92 -3.46 -7.83 0.39
C HIS A 92 -2.42 -8.75 -0.24
N LEU A 93 -1.24 -8.87 0.39
CA LEU A 93 -0.13 -9.73 -0.04
C LEU A 93 -0.51 -11.21 -0.16
N TRP A 94 -1.53 -11.66 0.60
CA TRP A 94 -1.86 -13.08 0.76
C TRP A 94 -3.27 -13.45 0.30
N THR A 95 -3.96 -12.56 -0.39
CA THR A 95 -5.38 -12.76 -0.75
C THR A 95 -5.68 -12.53 -2.22
N LYS A 96 -4.64 -12.41 -3.06
CA LYS A 96 -4.80 -12.25 -4.52
C LYS A 96 -5.55 -13.44 -5.13
N GLY A 97 -5.13 -14.66 -4.82
CA GLY A 97 -5.62 -15.86 -5.48
C GLY A 97 -5.35 -15.80 -6.99
N GLU A 98 -6.29 -16.29 -7.79
CA GLU A 98 -6.20 -16.33 -9.25
C GLU A 98 -6.64 -15.05 -9.96
N ARG A 99 -6.75 -13.93 -9.22
CA ARG A 99 -7.14 -12.65 -9.81
C ARG A 99 -6.04 -12.08 -10.69
N ASP A 100 -6.44 -11.33 -11.71
CA ASP A 100 -5.50 -10.53 -12.50
C ASP A 100 -4.65 -9.64 -11.58
N GLU A 101 -3.35 -9.66 -11.79
CA GLU A 101 -2.40 -9.01 -10.90
C GLU A 101 -2.49 -7.49 -10.97
N PHE A 102 -2.60 -6.94 -12.18
CA PHE A 102 -2.68 -5.49 -12.36
C PHE A 102 -3.95 -4.91 -11.73
N LEU A 103 -5.09 -5.55 -11.96
CA LEU A 103 -6.37 -5.13 -11.40
C LEU A 103 -6.42 -5.33 -9.89
N TRP A 104 -5.81 -6.42 -9.39
CA TRP A 104 -5.72 -6.67 -7.95
C TRP A 104 -4.87 -5.62 -7.24
N ASN A 105 -3.69 -5.34 -7.75
CA ASN A 105 -2.78 -4.33 -7.21
C ASN A 105 -3.46 -2.96 -7.19
N THR A 106 -4.06 -2.55 -8.31
CA THR A 106 -4.81 -1.29 -8.41
C THR A 106 -5.96 -1.21 -7.41
N ALA A 107 -6.73 -2.29 -7.23
CA ALA A 107 -7.83 -2.33 -6.26
C ALA A 107 -7.33 -2.19 -4.81
N CYS A 108 -6.21 -2.84 -4.49
CA CYS A 108 -5.58 -2.75 -3.18
C CYS A 108 -5.04 -1.35 -2.91
N ASP A 109 -4.41 -0.71 -3.90
CA ASP A 109 -3.90 0.66 -3.80
C ASP A 109 -5.02 1.68 -3.60
N ILE A 110 -6.10 1.57 -4.37
CA ILE A 110 -7.29 2.43 -4.19
C ILE A 110 -7.82 2.30 -2.76
N MET A 111 -7.94 1.09 -2.23
CA MET A 111 -8.44 0.87 -0.87
C MET A 111 -7.52 1.49 0.18
N VAL A 112 -6.21 1.26 0.07
CA VAL A 112 -5.23 1.78 1.02
C VAL A 112 -5.19 3.30 0.99
N GLU A 113 -5.09 3.88 -0.19
CA GLU A 113 -5.03 5.32 -0.39
C GLU A 113 -6.33 6.02 0.04
N TYR A 114 -7.49 5.43 -0.24
CA TYR A 114 -8.78 5.90 0.28
C TYR A 114 -8.78 5.89 1.81
N THR A 115 -8.26 4.82 2.42
CA THR A 115 -8.17 4.70 3.88
C THR A 115 -7.28 5.78 4.48
N ILE A 116 -6.09 6.02 3.90
CA ILE A 116 -5.17 7.06 4.36
C ILE A 116 -5.80 8.45 4.22
N ASP A 117 -6.43 8.73 3.08
CA ASP A 117 -7.05 10.02 2.80
C ASP A 117 -8.22 10.31 3.75
N THR A 118 -9.02 9.29 4.09
CA THR A 118 -10.16 9.43 5.03
C THR A 118 -9.75 9.48 6.50
N MET A 119 -8.56 9.03 6.87
CA MET A 119 -8.04 9.21 8.23
C MET A 119 -7.67 10.65 8.55
N GLU A 120 -7.45 11.49 7.55
CA GLU A 120 -7.13 12.93 7.67
C GLU A 120 -6.00 13.26 8.64
N LYS A 121 -5.01 12.35 8.77
CA LYS A 121 -3.88 12.49 9.69
C LYS A 121 -2.86 13.51 9.17
N LYS A 122 -2.29 14.32 10.08
CA LYS A 122 -1.37 15.41 9.71
C LYS A 122 -0.10 14.88 9.04
N SER A 123 0.43 13.76 9.55
CA SER A 123 1.67 13.13 9.05
C SER A 123 1.56 12.58 7.63
N THR A 124 0.33 12.38 7.11
CA THR A 124 0.09 11.78 5.79
C THR A 124 -0.82 12.62 4.90
N LYS A 125 -1.24 13.81 5.37
CA LYS A 125 -2.19 14.67 4.66
C LYS A 125 -1.61 15.17 3.34
N ARG A 126 -2.41 15.10 2.27
CA ARG A 126 -2.09 15.68 0.97
C ARG A 126 -3.30 16.33 0.32
N ILE A 127 -3.07 17.17 -0.66
CA ILE A 127 -4.14 17.69 -1.50
C ILE A 127 -4.53 16.58 -2.48
N LEU A 128 -5.82 16.22 -2.51
CA LEU A 128 -6.33 15.23 -3.43
C LEU A 128 -6.29 15.76 -4.86
N SER A 129 -5.76 14.95 -5.78
CA SER A 129 -5.83 15.20 -7.21
C SER A 129 -7.28 15.14 -7.72
N TYR A 130 -7.49 15.65 -8.94
CA TYR A 130 -8.78 15.54 -9.61
C TYR A 130 -9.18 14.06 -9.79
N ILE A 131 -8.25 13.22 -10.22
CA ILE A 131 -8.50 11.77 -10.44
C ILE A 131 -8.97 11.10 -9.15
N ARG A 132 -8.31 11.35 -8.01
CA ARG A 132 -8.74 10.78 -6.73
C ARG A 132 -10.12 11.24 -6.30
N LYS A 133 -10.39 12.53 -6.40
CA LYS A 133 -11.71 13.09 -6.05
C LYS A 133 -12.82 12.45 -6.88
N THR A 134 -12.67 12.44 -8.19
CA THR A 134 -13.67 11.85 -9.09
C THR A 134 -13.84 10.36 -8.89
N THR A 135 -12.74 9.62 -8.63
CA THR A 135 -12.81 8.20 -8.30
C THR A 135 -13.59 7.97 -7.01
N TYR A 136 -13.29 8.71 -5.94
CA TYR A 136 -14.01 8.55 -4.67
C TYR A 136 -15.48 8.93 -4.77
N GLU A 137 -15.82 9.98 -5.52
CA GLU A 137 -17.20 10.36 -5.80
C GLU A 137 -17.94 9.28 -6.60
N ARG A 138 -17.27 8.68 -7.59
CA ARG A 138 -17.83 7.59 -8.39
C ARG A 138 -18.09 6.34 -7.54
N LEU A 139 -17.10 5.91 -6.75
CA LEU A 139 -17.27 4.76 -5.83
C LEU A 139 -18.43 4.97 -4.87
N LYS A 140 -18.58 6.19 -4.33
CA LYS A 140 -19.69 6.55 -3.45
C LYS A 140 -21.04 6.53 -4.19
N LYS A 141 -21.12 7.10 -5.39
CA LYS A 141 -22.33 7.15 -6.22
C LYS A 141 -22.80 5.75 -6.63
N GLU A 142 -21.86 4.88 -6.96
CA GLU A 142 -22.13 3.50 -7.36
C GLU A 142 -22.29 2.55 -6.16
N HIS A 143 -22.22 3.08 -4.93
CA HIS A 143 -22.32 2.31 -3.67
C HIS A 143 -21.32 1.16 -3.57
N ILE A 144 -20.10 1.35 -4.12
CA ILE A 144 -19.04 0.35 -4.07
C ILE A 144 -18.47 0.29 -2.66
N VAL A 145 -18.45 -0.90 -2.08
CA VAL A 145 -17.82 -1.14 -0.78
C VAL A 145 -16.31 -0.98 -0.91
N ILE A 146 -15.69 -0.23 0.00
CA ILE A 146 -14.24 -0.05 0.03
C ILE A 146 -13.60 -1.29 0.65
N ALA A 147 -13.50 -2.33 -0.18
CA ALA A 147 -12.87 -3.61 0.13
C ALA A 147 -12.19 -4.15 -1.14
N PRO A 148 -11.04 -4.85 -1.03
CA PRO A 148 -10.22 -5.18 -2.20
C PRO A 148 -10.98 -6.03 -3.22
N GLY A 149 -11.81 -6.98 -2.76
CA GLY A 149 -12.62 -7.81 -3.65
C GLY A 149 -13.73 -7.05 -4.40
N ALA A 150 -14.38 -6.07 -3.74
CA ALA A 150 -15.42 -5.26 -4.37
C ALA A 150 -14.81 -4.27 -5.38
N LEU A 151 -13.67 -3.65 -5.02
CA LEU A 151 -12.94 -2.77 -5.91
C LEU A 151 -12.36 -3.52 -7.12
N TYR A 152 -11.85 -4.74 -6.90
CA TYR A 152 -11.43 -5.62 -7.99
C TYR A 152 -12.57 -5.92 -8.96
N ALA A 153 -13.74 -6.32 -8.44
CA ALA A 153 -14.89 -6.61 -9.28
C ALA A 153 -15.37 -5.37 -10.06
N TRP A 154 -15.31 -4.20 -9.43
CA TRP A 154 -15.64 -2.93 -10.07
C TRP A 154 -14.67 -2.57 -11.20
N LEU A 155 -13.35 -2.75 -10.99
CA LEU A 155 -12.33 -2.57 -12.03
C LEU A 155 -12.44 -3.61 -13.15
N TYR A 156 -12.64 -4.88 -12.76
CA TYR A 156 -12.77 -5.98 -13.71
C TYR A 156 -13.94 -5.79 -14.67
N LYS A 157 -15.08 -5.31 -14.16
CA LYS A 157 -16.24 -5.01 -15.00
C LYS A 157 -15.91 -3.97 -16.07
N GLN A 158 -15.23 -2.89 -15.70
CA GLN A 158 -14.81 -1.84 -16.65
C GLN A 158 -13.81 -2.39 -17.67
N TYR A 159 -12.84 -3.20 -17.23
CA TYR A 159 -11.87 -3.84 -18.12
C TYR A 159 -12.52 -4.82 -19.09
N ALA A 160 -13.45 -5.65 -18.65
CA ALA A 160 -14.18 -6.59 -19.51
C ALA A 160 -15.08 -5.88 -20.53
N GLU A 161 -15.66 -4.74 -20.19
CA GLU A 161 -16.40 -3.90 -21.14
C GLU A 161 -15.48 -3.37 -22.25
N ILE A 162 -14.29 -2.92 -21.92
CA ILE A 162 -13.26 -2.47 -22.87
C ILE A 162 -12.83 -3.60 -23.83
N GLU A 163 -12.57 -4.80 -23.31
CA GLU A 163 -12.17 -5.95 -24.13
C GLU A 163 -13.31 -6.42 -25.04
N ALA A 164 -14.57 -6.34 -24.58
CA ALA A 164 -15.72 -6.74 -25.38
C ALA A 164 -15.98 -5.79 -26.56
N GLU A 165 -15.70 -4.50 -26.39
CA GLU A 165 -15.82 -3.48 -27.44
C GLU A 165 -14.73 -3.65 -28.51
N GLU A 166 -13.51 -4.09 -28.16
CA GLU A 166 -12.44 -4.42 -29.14
C GLU A 166 -12.83 -5.48 -30.16
N ILE A 167 -13.75 -6.40 -29.81
CA ILE A 167 -14.18 -7.49 -30.68
C ILE A 167 -15.23 -7.02 -31.71
N THR A 168 -15.89 -5.89 -31.46
CA THR A 168 -17.05 -5.45 -32.25
C THR A 168 -16.78 -4.27 -33.17
N ASP A 169 -15.75 -3.44 -32.92
CA ASP A 169 -15.50 -2.21 -33.69
C ASP A 169 -14.08 -2.11 -34.25
N ILE A 170 -14.05 -1.78 -35.58
CA ILE A 170 -12.80 -1.49 -36.32
C ILE A 170 -12.26 -0.07 -36.01
N ASP A 171 -12.89 0.68 -35.12
CA ASP A 171 -12.51 2.06 -34.77
C ASP A 171 -11.66 2.08 -33.49
N ASP A 172 -10.35 2.07 -33.67
CA ASP A 172 -9.26 1.94 -32.70
C ASP A 172 -9.15 3.10 -31.67
N THR A 173 -9.97 4.13 -31.78
CA THR A 173 -9.82 5.39 -31.02
C THR A 173 -10.51 5.39 -29.65
N ALA A 174 -11.66 4.72 -29.51
CA ALA A 174 -12.42 4.70 -28.25
C ALA A 174 -11.71 3.81 -27.21
N ASN A 175 -11.25 2.66 -27.63
CA ASN A 175 -10.59 1.64 -26.83
C ASN A 175 -9.25 2.06 -26.23
N THR A 176 -8.45 2.82 -27.00
CA THR A 176 -7.19 3.40 -26.53
C THR A 176 -7.42 4.41 -25.39
N LYS A 177 -8.58 5.09 -25.37
CA LYS A 177 -8.91 6.07 -24.33
C LYS A 177 -9.19 5.40 -22.98
N ASP A 178 -9.94 4.32 -22.96
CA ASP A 178 -10.36 3.64 -21.72
C ASP A 178 -9.21 2.83 -21.10
N LYS A 179 -8.37 2.20 -21.91
CA LYS A 179 -7.10 1.61 -21.43
C LYS A 179 -6.16 2.65 -20.83
N ASN A 180 -6.09 3.83 -21.45
CA ASN A 180 -5.31 4.93 -20.92
C ASN A 180 -5.91 5.46 -19.60
N GLU A 181 -7.24 5.49 -19.46
CA GLU A 181 -7.89 5.89 -18.22
C GLU A 181 -7.60 4.93 -17.06
N LEU A 182 -7.66 3.63 -17.28
CA LEU A 182 -7.31 2.62 -16.28
C LEU A 182 -5.83 2.67 -15.89
N ALA A 183 -4.94 2.87 -16.85
CA ALA A 183 -3.50 3.04 -16.59
C ALA A 183 -3.20 4.32 -15.80
N LEU A 184 -3.90 5.42 -16.11
CA LEU A 184 -3.80 6.67 -15.35
C LEU A 184 -4.33 6.52 -13.93
N LEU A 185 -5.42 5.78 -13.75
CA LEU A 185 -5.98 5.46 -12.45
C LEU A 185 -4.98 4.66 -11.62
N ALA A 186 -4.45 3.58 -12.15
CA ALA A 186 -3.45 2.75 -11.47
C ALA A 186 -2.23 3.59 -11.07
N ARG A 187 -1.70 4.40 -11.97
CA ARG A 187 -0.56 5.30 -11.70
C ARG A 187 -0.85 6.32 -10.60
N GLU A 188 -2.06 6.84 -10.53
CA GLU A 188 -2.45 7.84 -9.52
C GLU A 188 -2.48 7.26 -8.12
N PHE A 189 -2.86 5.99 -7.98
CA PHE A 189 -2.95 5.32 -6.69
C PHE A 189 -1.68 4.56 -6.30
N TYR A 190 -0.80 4.27 -7.25
CA TYR A 190 0.49 3.64 -7.00
C TYR A 190 1.35 4.44 -6.02
N THR A 191 1.82 3.81 -4.96
CA THR A 191 2.65 4.44 -3.93
C THR A 191 3.86 3.59 -3.57
N ASP A 192 3.73 2.25 -3.53
CA ASP A 192 4.81 1.31 -3.27
C ASP A 192 4.89 0.21 -4.34
N ASP A 193 5.94 -0.60 -4.31
CA ASP A 193 6.20 -1.65 -5.29
C ASP A 193 5.72 -3.01 -4.75
N HIS A 194 4.89 -3.70 -5.51
CA HIS A 194 4.31 -4.98 -5.14
C HIS A 194 5.11 -6.20 -5.64
N ALA A 195 6.23 -6.00 -6.33
CA ALA A 195 7.03 -7.08 -6.91
C ALA A 195 7.58 -8.10 -5.89
N LEU A 196 7.62 -7.73 -4.60
CA LEU A 196 8.05 -8.60 -3.52
C LEU A 196 6.89 -9.30 -2.79
N TRP A 197 5.67 -9.12 -3.23
CA TRP A 197 4.53 -9.84 -2.66
C TRP A 197 4.66 -11.34 -2.93
N PRO A 198 4.32 -12.20 -1.95
CA PRO A 198 4.43 -13.65 -2.13
C PRO A 198 3.55 -14.16 -3.27
N GLU A 199 4.14 -14.82 -4.25
CA GLU A 199 3.38 -15.54 -5.28
C GLU A 199 2.87 -16.87 -4.72
N GLU A 200 1.58 -17.15 -4.86
CA GLU A 200 1.05 -18.49 -4.70
C GLU A 200 1.48 -19.33 -5.92
N LYS A 201 2.57 -20.09 -5.76
CA LYS A 201 2.94 -21.10 -6.78
C LYS A 201 1.88 -22.21 -6.78
N ASN A 202 1.58 -22.76 -7.96
CA ASN A 202 0.54 -23.76 -8.25
C ASN A 202 0.50 -25.04 -7.35
N ASP A 203 1.34 -25.17 -6.35
CA ASP A 203 1.40 -26.30 -5.43
C ASP A 203 0.73 -26.06 -4.06
N ASN A 204 -0.14 -25.08 -3.93
CA ASN A 204 -0.88 -24.75 -2.69
C ASN A 204 -0.02 -24.51 -1.43
N ALA A 205 1.30 -24.45 -1.54
CA ALA A 205 2.22 -24.24 -0.43
C ALA A 205 2.87 -22.86 -0.51
N MET A 206 2.37 -21.92 0.27
CA MET A 206 3.10 -20.66 0.55
C MET A 206 4.47 -21.02 1.19
N PRO A 207 5.55 -20.27 0.88
CA PRO A 207 6.79 -20.36 1.62
C PRO A 207 6.51 -20.26 3.14
N LEU A 208 7.16 -21.10 3.94
CA LEU A 208 6.96 -21.13 5.40
C LEU A 208 7.08 -19.74 6.04
N SER A 209 8.03 -18.93 5.58
CA SER A 209 8.23 -17.55 6.02
C SER A 209 7.03 -16.65 5.72
N SER A 210 6.40 -16.79 4.55
CA SER A 210 5.21 -16.02 4.17
C SER A 210 3.99 -16.42 5.02
N SER A 211 3.82 -17.71 5.30
CA SER A 211 2.75 -18.20 6.18
C SER A 211 2.91 -17.71 7.63
N GLU A 212 4.14 -17.64 8.12
CA GLU A 212 4.44 -17.10 9.45
C GLU A 212 4.18 -15.59 9.51
N ALA A 213 4.62 -14.83 8.51
CA ALA A 213 4.33 -13.40 8.39
C ALA A 213 2.82 -13.14 8.38
N LYS A 214 2.05 -13.90 7.58
CA LYS A 214 0.58 -13.80 7.56
C LYS A 214 -0.03 -14.02 8.94
N LYS A 215 0.41 -15.05 9.69
CA LYS A 215 -0.07 -15.33 11.07
C LYS A 215 0.29 -14.20 12.03
N GLN A 216 1.48 -13.64 11.91
CA GLN A 216 1.90 -12.49 12.72
C GLN A 216 1.02 -11.28 12.44
N TRP A 217 0.77 -10.95 11.18
CA TRP A 217 -0.11 -9.85 10.80
C TRP A 217 -1.57 -10.04 11.23
N GLN A 218 -2.05 -11.29 11.30
CA GLN A 218 -3.36 -11.58 11.89
C GLN A 218 -3.45 -11.19 13.37
N LYS A 219 -2.39 -11.43 14.15
CA LYS A 219 -2.33 -11.00 15.56
C LYS A 219 -2.27 -9.48 15.66
N ILE A 220 -1.39 -8.85 14.89
CA ILE A 220 -1.21 -7.38 14.85
C ILE A 220 -2.53 -6.70 14.47
N SER A 221 -3.20 -7.18 13.43
CA SER A 221 -4.49 -6.62 12.98
C SER A 221 -5.57 -6.67 14.07
N ARG A 222 -5.66 -7.79 14.81
CA ARG A 222 -6.59 -7.91 15.94
C ARG A 222 -6.27 -6.92 17.06
N GLN A 223 -4.98 -6.80 17.44
CA GLN A 223 -4.56 -5.88 18.49
C GLN A 223 -4.78 -4.42 18.09
N THR A 224 -4.37 -4.03 16.90
CA THR A 224 -4.58 -2.67 16.36
C THR A 224 -6.07 -2.28 16.37
N ARG A 225 -6.95 -3.22 16.03
CA ARG A 225 -8.40 -3.03 16.08
C ARG A 225 -8.92 -2.84 17.51
N MET A 226 -8.38 -3.59 18.48
CA MET A 226 -8.75 -3.46 19.89
C MET A 226 -8.30 -2.11 20.44
N GLU A 227 -7.04 -1.71 20.20
CA GLU A 227 -6.50 -0.44 20.64
C GLU A 227 -7.27 0.74 20.06
N LYS A 228 -7.67 0.67 18.78
CA LYS A 228 -8.50 1.69 18.15
C LYS A 228 -9.88 1.83 18.80
N LYS A 229 -10.53 0.73 19.18
CA LYS A 229 -11.82 0.78 19.90
C LYS A 229 -11.71 1.46 21.26
N HIS A 230 -10.55 1.36 21.90
CA HIS A 230 -10.29 2.02 23.19
C HIS A 230 -9.81 3.46 23.05
N SER A 231 -9.30 3.87 21.89
CA SER A 231 -8.98 5.26 21.60
C SER A 231 -10.28 6.03 21.30
N LYS A 232 -10.40 7.24 21.84
CA LYS A 232 -11.60 8.10 21.65
C LYS A 232 -11.84 8.54 20.19
N ASP A 233 -10.95 8.18 19.26
CA ASP A 233 -11.09 8.42 17.83
C ASP A 233 -11.98 7.35 17.18
N SER A 234 -13.30 7.41 17.46
CA SER A 234 -14.27 6.38 17.07
C SER A 234 -14.78 6.47 15.62
N GLU A 235 -14.27 7.37 14.80
CA GLU A 235 -14.75 7.53 13.42
C GLU A 235 -13.65 7.21 12.41
N SER A 236 -13.48 5.95 12.02
CA SER A 236 -12.75 5.66 10.79
C SER A 236 -12.91 4.25 10.26
N CYS A 237 -12.75 4.16 8.97
CA CYS A 237 -12.90 3.10 8.00
C CYS A 237 -12.20 1.75 8.30
N LEU A 238 -11.27 1.67 9.24
CA LEU A 238 -10.51 0.44 9.56
C LEU A 238 -11.35 -0.72 10.14
N LEU A 239 -12.59 -0.47 10.52
CA LEU A 239 -13.46 -1.50 11.11
C LEU A 239 -14.09 -2.44 10.07
N TYR A 240 -14.13 -2.05 8.79
CA TYR A 240 -14.89 -2.76 7.76
C TYR A 240 -14.07 -3.76 6.92
N THR A 241 -12.76 -3.81 7.05
CA THR A 241 -11.90 -4.36 6.00
C THR A 241 -11.17 -5.65 6.32
N SER A 242 -11.34 -6.24 7.49
CA SER A 242 -10.79 -7.58 7.74
C SER A 242 -11.82 -8.65 7.46
N PRO A 243 -11.56 -9.59 6.52
CA PRO A 243 -12.41 -10.76 6.37
C PRO A 243 -12.45 -11.52 7.71
N SER A 244 -13.65 -11.83 8.20
CA SER A 244 -13.83 -12.73 9.34
C SER A 244 -13.28 -14.09 8.91
N PRO A 245 -12.35 -14.70 9.65
CA PRO A 245 -11.96 -16.07 9.37
C PRO A 245 -13.18 -16.97 9.63
N ARG A 246 -13.65 -17.62 8.58
CA ARG A 246 -14.46 -18.85 8.69
C ARG A 246 -13.56 -20.03 8.65
#